data_4c531a1e7f224aad6c509753af386a88
#
_entry.id   4c531a1e7f224aad6c509753af386a88
#
_cell.length_a   1.000
_cell.length_b   1.000
_cell.length_c   1.000
_cell.angle_alpha   90.00
_cell.angle_beta   90.00
_cell.angle_gamma   90.00
#
_symmetry.space_group_name_H-M   'P 1'
#
loop_
_entity.id
_entity.type
_entity.pdbx_description
1 polymer ?
#
loop_
_entity_poly.entity_id
_entity_poly.type
_entity_poly.pdbx_seq_one_letter_code
_entity_poly.pdbx_strand_id
1 'polypeptide(L)'
;MKPYLPFTILSLLFLGCAGIPTTVISPYSWDAPYWKAENYESKEPESVIVTEGDLTRNYREVATIYTEGRPKNKEEAFSLMRSRLVEFGGDAVIKVREKKNKNYEGIVVLFE
;
A
#
# COMPACT_ATOMS: atom_id res chain seq x y z
N MET A 1 17.46 39.06 -2.08
CA MET A 1 16.43 38.81 -3.08
C MET A 1 16.47 37.42 -3.62
N LYS A 2 17.52 37.10 -4.33
CA LYS A 2 17.61 35.77 -4.94
C LYS A 2 17.56 34.60 -3.97
N PRO A 3 18.04 34.72 -2.73
CA PRO A 3 17.94 33.58 -1.80
C PRO A 3 16.52 33.15 -1.47
N TYR A 4 15.57 34.01 -1.73
CA TYR A 4 14.18 33.66 -1.40
C TYR A 4 13.55 32.73 -2.42
N LEU A 5 13.98 32.78 -3.67
CA LEU A 5 13.39 31.96 -4.73
C LEU A 5 13.54 30.46 -4.47
N PRO A 6 14.73 29.93 -4.17
CA PRO A 6 14.85 28.51 -3.87
C PRO A 6 14.03 28.09 -2.66
N PHE A 7 13.93 28.97 -1.69
CA PHE A 7 13.17 28.69 -0.49
C PHE A 7 11.68 28.52 -0.80
N THR A 8 11.16 29.42 -1.62
CA THR A 8 9.76 29.37 -2.01
C THR A 8 9.47 28.11 -2.81
N ILE A 9 10.34 27.75 -3.73
CA ILE A 9 10.18 26.55 -4.53
C ILE A 9 10.17 25.31 -3.65
N LEU A 10 11.04 25.24 -2.67
CA LEU A 10 11.10 24.12 -1.76
C LEU A 10 9.80 23.96 -0.97
N SER A 11 9.23 25.08 -0.52
CA SER A 11 7.95 25.04 0.17
C SER A 11 6.83 24.51 -0.68
N LEU A 12 6.77 24.89 -1.93
CA LEU A 12 5.77 24.42 -2.87
C LEU A 12 5.89 22.91 -3.10
N LEU A 13 7.11 22.42 -3.26
CA LEU A 13 7.35 20.99 -3.43
C LEU A 13 6.89 20.21 -2.20
N PHE A 14 7.18 20.72 -1.03
CA PHE A 14 6.76 20.09 0.22
C PHE A 14 5.24 19.99 0.30
N LEU A 15 4.53 21.06 -0.02
CA LEU A 15 3.08 21.05 -0.02
C LEU A 15 2.51 20.06 -1.04
N GLY A 16 3.13 19.99 -2.22
CA GLY A 16 2.71 19.03 -3.22
C GLY A 16 2.87 17.59 -2.74
N CYS A 17 3.96 17.27 -2.07
CA CYS A 17 4.18 15.93 -1.53
C CYS A 17 3.18 15.56 -0.45
N ALA A 18 2.77 16.54 0.38
CA ALA A 18 1.84 16.29 1.46
C ALA A 18 0.46 15.85 0.99
N GLY A 19 0.10 16.18 -0.27
CA GLY A 19 -1.19 15.79 -0.84
C GLY A 19 -1.17 14.51 -1.64
N ILE A 20 -0.04 13.83 -1.78
CA ILE A 20 0.07 12.63 -2.60
C ILE A 20 -0.39 11.41 -1.80
N PRO A 21 -1.35 10.61 -2.32
CA PRO A 21 -1.77 9.40 -1.65
C PRO A 21 -0.63 8.38 -1.54
N THR A 22 -0.59 7.67 -0.45
CA THR A 22 0.41 6.63 -0.21
C THR A 22 -0.22 5.48 0.57
N THR A 23 0.53 4.42 0.80
CA THR A 23 0.07 3.27 1.57
C THR A 23 0.98 3.00 2.75
N VAL A 24 0.39 2.45 3.80
CA VAL A 24 1.12 2.01 5.00
C VAL A 24 0.75 0.56 5.26
N ILE A 25 1.76 -0.26 5.53
CA ILE A 25 1.56 -1.65 5.93
C ILE A 25 1.88 -1.78 7.41
N SER A 26 0.94 -2.39 8.13
CA SER A 26 1.11 -2.66 9.56
C SER A 26 1.13 -4.16 9.77
N PRO A 27 2.31 -4.78 9.93
CA PRO A 27 2.41 -6.22 10.13
C PRO A 27 1.78 -6.66 11.45
N TYR A 28 1.21 -7.85 11.46
CA TYR A 28 0.67 -8.42 12.70
C TYR A 28 1.78 -8.83 13.66
N SER A 29 2.96 -9.17 13.14
CA SER A 29 4.10 -9.52 13.97
C SER A 29 5.37 -9.00 13.31
N TRP A 30 6.18 -8.29 14.08
CA TRP A 30 7.48 -7.80 13.62
C TRP A 30 8.58 -8.87 13.71
N ASP A 31 8.32 -9.93 14.46
CA ASP A 31 9.31 -10.95 14.72
C ASP A 31 9.38 -12.04 13.67
N ALA A 32 8.45 -12.04 12.74
CA ALA A 32 8.37 -13.08 11.73
C ALA A 32 8.35 -12.45 10.33
N PRO A 33 9.52 -12.16 9.77
CA PRO A 33 9.56 -11.56 8.42
C PRO A 33 9.31 -12.59 7.30
N TYR A 34 8.50 -13.56 7.57
CA TYR A 34 8.19 -14.65 6.63
C TYR A 34 7.53 -14.14 5.35
N TRP A 35 6.96 -12.99 5.39
CA TRP A 35 6.30 -12.38 4.24
C TRP A 35 7.29 -11.64 3.34
N LYS A 36 8.54 -11.53 3.79
CA LYS A 36 9.64 -11.07 2.98
C LYS A 36 10.75 -12.11 3.08
N ALA A 37 10.39 -13.36 2.82
CA ALA A 37 11.33 -14.47 2.94
C ALA A 37 12.49 -14.31 1.95
N GLU A 38 13.60 -14.97 2.26
CA GLU A 38 14.79 -14.96 1.42
C GLU A 38 14.48 -15.40 -0.01
N ASN A 39 13.48 -16.23 -0.17
CA ASN A 39 13.06 -16.76 -1.47
C ASN A 39 11.97 -15.93 -2.14
N TYR A 40 11.64 -14.79 -1.58
CA TYR A 40 10.59 -13.98 -2.16
C TYR A 40 11.07 -13.41 -3.49
N GLU A 41 10.38 -13.77 -4.56
CA GLU A 41 10.65 -13.21 -5.87
C GLU A 41 9.78 -12.00 -6.08
N SER A 42 10.37 -10.94 -6.65
CA SER A 42 9.61 -9.76 -7.01
C SER A 42 8.54 -10.12 -8.01
N LYS A 43 7.31 -9.74 -7.71
CA LYS A 43 6.17 -10.02 -8.58
C LYS A 43 5.89 -8.83 -9.47
N GLU A 44 5.37 -9.11 -10.65
CA GLU A 44 4.83 -8.05 -11.47
C GLU A 44 3.57 -7.50 -10.78
N PRO A 45 3.33 -6.19 -10.84
CA PRO A 45 2.14 -5.64 -10.19
C PRO A 45 0.84 -6.32 -10.60
N GLU A 46 0.75 -6.74 -11.85
CA GLU A 46 -0.45 -7.40 -12.37
C GLU A 46 -0.72 -8.75 -11.73
N SER A 47 0.30 -9.39 -11.16
CA SER A 47 0.13 -10.70 -10.51
C SER A 47 -0.35 -10.59 -9.09
N VAL A 48 -0.36 -9.37 -8.52
CA VAL A 48 -0.83 -9.15 -7.17
C VAL A 48 -2.34 -8.93 -7.20
N ILE A 49 -3.07 -9.77 -6.49
CA ILE A 49 -4.53 -9.68 -6.43
C ILE A 49 -4.91 -8.66 -5.37
N VAL A 50 -5.76 -7.71 -5.74
CA VAL A 50 -6.36 -6.78 -4.78
C VAL A 50 -7.87 -6.84 -5.00
N THR A 51 -8.62 -7.17 -3.96
CA THR A 51 -10.05 -7.40 -4.09
C THR A 51 -10.82 -6.93 -2.87
N GLU A 52 -12.08 -6.54 -3.08
CA GLU A 52 -12.99 -6.22 -2.00
C GLU A 52 -13.55 -7.48 -1.34
N GLY A 53 -13.47 -8.60 -2.01
CA GLY A 53 -13.97 -9.87 -1.51
C GLY A 53 -12.91 -10.71 -0.85
N ASP A 54 -13.15 -11.99 -0.83
CA ASP A 54 -12.26 -12.98 -0.27
C ASP A 54 -11.73 -13.88 -1.39
N LEU A 55 -10.82 -14.78 -1.05
CA LEU A 55 -10.25 -15.74 -1.98
C LEU A 55 -10.70 -17.15 -1.58
N THR A 56 -10.74 -18.03 -2.57
CA THR A 56 -11.15 -19.42 -2.34
C THR A 56 -10.00 -20.34 -1.99
N ARG A 57 -8.76 -19.89 -2.18
CA ARG A 57 -7.57 -20.68 -1.85
C ARG A 57 -7.15 -20.44 -0.41
N ASN A 58 -6.36 -21.35 0.14
CA ASN A 58 -5.83 -21.20 1.48
C ASN A 58 -4.81 -20.09 1.55
N TYR A 59 -4.87 -19.30 2.61
CA TYR A 59 -3.95 -18.20 2.83
C TYR A 59 -3.80 -17.94 4.32
N ARG A 60 -2.78 -17.15 4.65
CA ARG A 60 -2.55 -16.67 6.01
C ARG A 60 -2.54 -15.15 5.99
N GLU A 61 -3.26 -14.53 6.91
CA GLU A 61 -3.26 -13.07 7.06
C GLU A 61 -2.00 -12.65 7.80
N VAL A 62 -1.29 -11.67 7.27
CA VAL A 62 0.01 -11.26 7.83
C VAL A 62 0.08 -9.78 8.17
N ALA A 63 -0.78 -8.95 7.62
CA ALA A 63 -0.71 -7.52 7.85
C ALA A 63 -2.01 -6.84 7.47
N THR A 64 -2.17 -5.63 7.95
CA THR A 64 -3.18 -4.70 7.44
C THR A 64 -2.48 -3.68 6.56
N ILE A 65 -3.12 -3.31 5.46
CA ILE A 65 -2.63 -2.25 4.58
C ILE A 65 -3.71 -1.19 4.48
N TYR A 66 -3.33 0.06 4.51
CA TYR A 66 -4.28 1.16 4.36
C TYR A 66 -3.64 2.32 3.61
N THR A 67 -4.49 3.12 2.99
CA THR A 67 -4.03 4.31 2.27
C THR A 67 -4.08 5.52 3.18
N GLU A 68 -3.22 6.49 2.86
CA GLU A 68 -3.27 7.83 3.43
C GLU A 68 -3.28 8.82 2.28
N GLY A 69 -3.83 10.01 2.49
CA GLY A 69 -3.84 11.03 1.45
C GLY A 69 -5.04 10.98 0.52
N ARG A 70 -6.03 10.16 0.82
CA ARG A 70 -7.31 10.09 0.11
C ARG A 70 -7.15 9.84 -1.38
N PRO A 71 -6.97 8.59 -1.81
CA PRO A 71 -6.97 8.27 -3.24
C PRO A 71 -8.24 8.80 -3.91
N LYS A 72 -8.13 9.15 -5.18
CA LYS A 72 -9.24 9.73 -5.94
C LYS A 72 -10.40 8.76 -6.10
N ASN A 73 -10.08 7.47 -6.22
CA ASN A 73 -11.08 6.43 -6.44
C ASN A 73 -10.51 5.08 -6.00
N LYS A 74 -11.35 4.07 -6.13
CA LYS A 74 -10.97 2.71 -5.75
C LYS A 74 -9.82 2.17 -6.59
N GLU A 75 -9.80 2.46 -7.86
CA GLU A 75 -8.75 2.00 -8.76
C GLU A 75 -7.39 2.54 -8.37
N GLU A 76 -7.31 3.79 -7.97
CA GLU A 76 -6.07 4.37 -7.48
C GLU A 76 -5.62 3.70 -6.19
N ALA A 77 -6.55 3.47 -5.27
CA ALA A 77 -6.24 2.78 -4.01
C ALA A 77 -5.69 1.37 -4.28
N PHE A 78 -6.33 0.63 -5.18
CA PHE A 78 -5.89 -0.72 -5.53
C PHE A 78 -4.52 -0.72 -6.17
N SER A 79 -4.25 0.24 -7.05
CA SER A 79 -2.95 0.39 -7.68
C SER A 79 -1.85 0.66 -6.66
N LEU A 80 -2.12 1.54 -5.71
CA LEU A 80 -1.18 1.83 -4.63
C LEU A 80 -0.87 0.60 -3.79
N MET A 81 -1.89 -0.19 -3.47
CA MET A 81 -1.72 -1.42 -2.70
C MET A 81 -0.90 -2.46 -3.47
N ARG A 82 -1.15 -2.62 -4.77
CA ARG A 82 -0.37 -3.53 -5.60
C ARG A 82 1.10 -3.16 -5.60
N SER A 83 1.39 -1.88 -5.84
CA SER A 83 2.76 -1.39 -5.86
C SER A 83 3.47 -1.64 -4.53
N ARG A 84 2.75 -1.47 -3.44
CA ARG A 84 3.32 -1.67 -2.12
C ARG A 84 3.68 -3.13 -1.88
N LEU A 85 2.83 -4.05 -2.30
CA LEU A 85 3.10 -5.46 -2.13
C LEU A 85 4.28 -5.94 -2.98
N VAL A 86 4.49 -5.34 -4.14
CA VAL A 86 5.68 -5.64 -4.95
C VAL A 86 6.95 -5.33 -4.16
N GLU A 87 6.93 -4.25 -3.37
CA GLU A 87 8.10 -3.87 -2.57
C GLU A 87 8.25 -4.71 -1.31
N PHE A 88 7.14 -5.01 -0.65
CA PHE A 88 7.19 -5.59 0.69
C PHE A 88 7.00 -7.09 0.73
N GLY A 89 6.49 -7.67 -0.32
CA GLY A 89 6.15 -9.07 -0.31
C GLY A 89 4.67 -9.25 -0.09
N GLY A 90 4.08 -10.25 0.11
CA GLY A 90 2.64 -10.49 0.17
C GLY A 90 2.13 -10.93 -1.17
N ASP A 91 1.11 -11.76 -1.15
CA ASP A 91 0.58 -12.36 -2.36
C ASP A 91 -0.69 -11.68 -2.83
N ALA A 92 -1.46 -11.13 -1.90
CA ALA A 92 -2.73 -10.49 -2.24
C ALA A 92 -3.19 -9.55 -1.11
N VAL A 93 -4.10 -8.66 -1.48
CA VAL A 93 -4.85 -7.85 -0.51
C VAL A 93 -6.32 -8.22 -0.67
N ILE A 94 -6.96 -8.60 0.42
CA ILE A 94 -8.36 -8.99 0.41
C ILE A 94 -9.18 -8.08 1.29
N LYS A 95 -10.50 -8.15 1.13
CA LYS A 95 -11.46 -7.44 1.97
C LYS A 95 -11.21 -5.94 2.01
N VAL A 96 -10.82 -5.38 0.87
CA VAL A 96 -10.58 -3.94 0.76
C VAL A 96 -11.90 -3.21 0.91
N ARG A 97 -11.89 -2.17 1.73
CA ARG A 97 -13.07 -1.34 1.93
C ARG A 97 -12.70 0.12 2.04
N GLU A 98 -13.62 0.97 1.66
CA GLU A 98 -13.48 2.40 1.85
C GLU A 98 -13.87 2.77 3.27
N LYS A 99 -13.07 3.59 3.92
CA LYS A 99 -13.35 4.08 5.27
C LYS A 99 -14.04 5.44 5.20
N LYS A 100 -14.57 5.89 6.34
CA LYS A 100 -15.28 7.16 6.40
C LYS A 100 -14.42 8.36 6.00
N ASN A 101 -13.12 8.26 6.20
CA ASN A 101 -12.18 9.35 5.86
C ASN A 101 -11.74 9.34 4.39
N LYS A 102 -12.37 8.53 3.55
CA LYS A 102 -12.06 8.40 2.13
C LYS A 102 -10.78 7.66 1.84
N ASN A 103 -10.15 7.09 2.83
CA ASN A 103 -9.03 6.17 2.64
C ASN A 103 -9.54 4.74 2.60
N TYR A 104 -8.69 3.81 2.16
CA TYR A 104 -9.06 2.41 1.97
C TYR A 104 -8.19 1.54 2.88
N GLU A 105 -8.73 0.39 3.24
CA GLU A 105 -8.06 -0.54 4.13
C GLU A 105 -8.27 -1.95 3.60
N GLY A 106 -7.27 -2.80 3.73
CA GLY A 106 -7.37 -4.20 3.33
C GLY A 106 -6.47 -5.07 4.18
N ILE A 107 -6.48 -6.37 3.88
CA ILE A 107 -5.69 -7.36 4.61
C ILE A 107 -4.70 -7.99 3.64
N VAL A 108 -3.42 -7.96 4.02
CA VAL A 108 -2.36 -8.59 3.24
C VAL A 108 -2.26 -10.05 3.64
N VAL A 109 -2.21 -10.92 2.65
CA VAL A 109 -2.15 -12.37 2.88
C VAL A 109 -1.01 -12.99 2.11
N LEU A 110 -0.55 -14.13 2.63
CA LEU A 110 0.38 -15.03 1.95
C LEU A 110 -0.35 -16.31 1.61
N PHE A 111 -0.17 -16.78 0.38
CA PHE A 111 -0.76 -18.06 -0.03
C PHE A 111 -0.05 -19.22 0.65
N GLU A 112 -0.81 -20.21 1.00
CA GLU A 112 -0.27 -21.44 1.57
C GLU A 112 -0.12 -22.53 0.52
#